data_e3a40e29fcd5925f8c476cd68a49f0a0
#
_entry.id   e3a40e29fcd5925f8c476cd68a49f0a0
#
_cell.length_a   1.000
_cell.length_b   1.000
_cell.length_c   1.000
_cell.angle_alpha   90.00
_cell.angle_beta   90.00
_cell.angle_gamma   90.00
#
_symmetry.space_group_name_H-M   'P 1'
#
loop_
_entity.id
_entity.type
_entity.pdbx_description
1 polymer ?
#
loop_
_entity_poly.entity_id
_entity_poly.type
_entity_poly.pdbx_seq_one_letter_code
_entity_poly.pdbx_strand_id
1 'polypeptide(L)'
;MDGIPHFFEALPLALQHVVAMIVGCVTPAIIVAGATGLSQPDRVVLIQASLIAAAIGTILQLYPLGKRTGLHFGAGLPVIFGVSFAYVPTMQSLAGEYGIAAILGAEIFGGICAILVGLSIHRIRKFFPPLVAGTVVFTIGLSLYPIAINYMAGGVGTPTYGSWQNWVVALFTLVVVIFFTHFASGLLRLASILVGIVAGYLLALAMGMVQFDNVMNAGYFEMPRILHFGLEFDPAACIAISILFVINSIQAIGDFSATTSGAMNRQPTSDELHGAILGLGATSILGSVLGFLPTASFSQNVGIVTTTKVINRATLALAAIIILIAGIVPKFSGLLTTIPYAVLGGATIPVFASIAMTGIKLALSDGATPRNMAIVGLAVAMGMGLSAAPESLYLFPAWVTTIFGKAPVVLASMIAISLNLILPKRHGSPSESSSAAASD
;
A
#
# COMPACT_ATOMS: atom_id res chain seq x y z
N MET A 1 26.30 4.41 -2.26
CA MET A 1 25.26 4.02 -1.29
C MET A 1 25.72 4.23 0.16
N ASP A 2 26.97 4.01 0.49
CA ASP A 2 27.50 3.85 1.85
C ASP A 2 28.39 5.04 2.29
N GLY A 3 27.97 6.25 2.10
CA GLY A 3 28.57 7.46 2.67
C GLY A 3 27.64 8.09 3.69
N ILE A 4 28.18 8.79 4.69
CA ILE A 4 27.39 9.61 5.60
C ILE A 4 27.40 11.04 5.05
N PRO A 5 26.29 11.52 4.43
CA PRO A 5 26.20 12.88 3.95
C PRO A 5 26.16 13.87 5.12
N HIS A 6 26.47 15.13 4.86
CA HIS A 6 26.28 16.17 5.87
C HIS A 6 24.80 16.23 6.27
N PHE A 7 24.53 16.33 7.58
CA PHE A 7 23.18 16.30 8.14
C PHE A 7 22.24 17.33 7.46
N PHE A 8 22.70 18.53 7.23
CA PHE A 8 21.91 19.61 6.59
C PHE A 8 21.61 19.35 5.10
N GLU A 9 22.38 18.50 4.43
CA GLU A 9 22.10 18.06 3.06
C GLU A 9 21.15 16.86 3.04
N ALA A 10 21.32 15.94 4.00
CA ALA A 10 20.48 14.74 4.11
C ALA A 10 19.07 15.05 4.62
N LEU A 11 18.92 16.01 5.53
CA LEU A 11 17.64 16.31 6.18
C LEU A 11 16.54 16.74 5.21
N PRO A 12 16.72 17.68 4.27
CA PRO A 12 15.70 18.04 3.29
C PRO A 12 15.28 16.85 2.41
N LEU A 13 16.23 16.00 2.02
CA LEU A 13 15.97 14.80 1.21
C LEU A 13 15.23 13.74 2.02
N ALA A 14 15.60 13.52 3.28
CA ALA A 14 14.89 12.64 4.18
C ALA A 14 13.45 13.12 4.43
N LEU A 15 13.25 14.42 4.63
CA LEU A 15 11.91 15.02 4.79
C LEU A 15 11.03 14.85 3.55
N GLN A 16 11.58 14.87 2.33
CA GLN A 16 10.83 14.54 1.12
C GLN A 16 10.22 13.14 1.19
N HIS A 17 11.01 12.16 1.65
CA HIS A 17 10.55 10.80 1.83
C HIS A 17 9.51 10.69 2.96
N VAL A 18 9.73 11.36 4.09
CA VAL A 18 8.77 11.39 5.20
C VAL A 18 7.42 11.95 4.76
N VAL A 19 7.42 13.08 4.08
CA VAL A 19 6.21 13.75 3.59
C VAL A 19 5.44 12.87 2.61
N ALA A 20 6.13 12.15 1.72
CA ALA A 20 5.50 11.27 0.76
C ALA A 20 4.91 10.01 1.39
N MET A 21 5.52 9.49 2.47
CA MET A 21 5.11 8.21 3.06
C MET A 21 4.15 8.33 4.25
N ILE A 22 4.17 9.45 5.01
CA ILE A 22 3.46 9.55 6.28
C ILE A 22 1.95 9.31 6.12
N VAL A 23 1.34 9.90 5.11
CA VAL A 23 -0.08 9.73 4.81
C VAL A 23 -0.39 8.29 4.41
N GLY A 24 0.48 7.70 3.58
CA GLY A 24 0.39 6.30 3.16
C GLY A 24 0.51 5.31 4.33
N CYS A 25 1.30 5.63 5.36
CA CYS A 25 1.42 4.79 6.55
C CYS A 25 0.21 4.90 7.49
N VAL A 26 -0.36 6.09 7.61
CA VAL A 26 -1.40 6.40 8.61
C VAL A 26 -2.80 6.08 8.11
N THR A 27 -3.10 6.39 6.85
CA THR A 27 -4.45 6.23 6.30
C THR A 27 -4.97 4.79 6.35
N PRO A 28 -4.20 3.74 5.99
CA PRO A 28 -4.65 2.36 6.15
C PRO A 28 -5.01 2.01 7.60
N ALA A 29 -4.21 2.48 8.56
CA ALA A 29 -4.49 2.27 9.99
C ALA A 29 -5.81 2.92 10.43
N ILE A 30 -6.08 4.15 9.98
CA ILE A 30 -7.34 4.85 10.27
C ILE A 30 -8.52 4.10 9.65
N ILE A 31 -8.38 3.61 8.42
CA ILE A 31 -9.43 2.85 7.72
C ILE A 31 -9.76 1.57 8.48
N VAL A 32 -8.74 0.78 8.82
CA VAL A 32 -8.91 -0.49 9.56
C VAL A 32 -9.46 -0.24 10.96
N ALA A 33 -8.94 0.74 11.67
CA ALA A 33 -9.43 1.13 13.00
C ALA A 33 -10.90 1.55 12.99
N GLY A 34 -11.32 2.25 11.92
CA GLY A 34 -12.73 2.59 11.71
C GLY A 34 -13.61 1.37 11.47
N ALA A 35 -13.16 0.45 10.63
CA ALA A 35 -13.89 -0.77 10.28
C ALA A 35 -14.02 -1.76 11.46
N THR A 36 -13.00 -1.83 12.32
CA THR A 36 -13.01 -2.68 13.52
C THR A 36 -13.74 -2.06 14.72
N GLY A 37 -14.17 -0.80 14.62
CA GLY A 37 -14.81 -0.10 15.74
C GLY A 37 -13.89 0.12 16.94
N LEU A 38 -12.57 0.21 16.74
CA LEU A 38 -11.60 0.42 17.81
C LEU A 38 -11.90 1.67 18.64
N SER A 39 -11.65 1.58 19.94
CA SER A 39 -11.70 2.72 20.84
C SER A 39 -10.70 3.81 20.41
N GLN A 40 -10.92 5.05 20.80
CA GLN A 40 -10.02 6.14 20.44
C GLN A 40 -8.56 5.91 20.89
N PRO A 41 -8.28 5.43 22.11
CA PRO A 41 -6.92 5.07 22.51
C PRO A 41 -6.30 3.99 21.62
N ASP A 42 -7.07 2.94 21.26
CA ASP A 42 -6.58 1.86 20.40
C ASP A 42 -6.30 2.31 18.98
N ARG A 43 -7.06 3.30 18.46
CA ARG A 43 -6.75 3.94 17.16
C ARG A 43 -5.39 4.63 17.19
N VAL A 44 -5.06 5.33 18.28
CA VAL A 44 -3.74 5.95 18.46
C VAL A 44 -2.66 4.89 18.45
N VAL A 45 -2.85 3.78 19.21
CA VAL A 45 -1.90 2.66 19.25
C VAL A 45 -1.69 2.05 17.87
N LEU A 46 -2.75 1.83 17.08
CA LEU A 46 -2.63 1.25 15.73
C LEU A 46 -1.89 2.18 14.75
N ILE A 47 -2.10 3.50 14.85
CA ILE A 47 -1.36 4.49 14.05
C ILE A 47 0.11 4.51 14.46
N GLN A 48 0.42 4.51 15.77
CA GLN A 48 1.79 4.41 16.24
C GLN A 48 2.48 3.16 15.72
N ALA A 49 1.82 2.01 15.87
CA ALA A 49 2.30 0.73 15.37
C ALA A 49 2.62 0.80 13.86
N SER A 50 1.75 1.43 13.07
CA SER A 50 1.94 1.58 11.61
C SER A 50 3.15 2.44 11.24
N LEU A 51 3.41 3.52 11.98
CA LEU A 51 4.59 4.35 11.78
C LEU A 51 5.88 3.60 12.18
N ILE A 52 5.84 2.87 13.28
CA ILE A 52 6.98 2.06 13.76
C ILE A 52 7.26 0.92 12.77
N ALA A 53 6.21 0.26 12.24
CA ALA A 53 6.35 -0.75 11.19
C ALA A 53 7.08 -0.23 9.96
N ALA A 54 6.69 0.96 9.50
CA ALA A 54 7.32 1.62 8.37
C ALA A 54 8.81 1.89 8.62
N ALA A 55 9.16 2.36 9.81
CA ALA A 55 10.54 2.61 10.20
C ALA A 55 11.38 1.32 10.26
N ILE A 56 10.88 0.30 10.97
CA ILE A 56 11.58 -1.00 11.11
C ILE A 56 11.73 -1.68 9.76
N GLY A 57 10.67 -1.76 8.96
CA GLY A 57 10.71 -2.36 7.63
C GLY A 57 11.70 -1.64 6.70
N THR A 58 11.72 -0.31 6.72
CA THR A 58 12.68 0.49 5.95
C THR A 58 14.13 0.24 6.40
N ILE A 59 14.40 0.27 7.71
CA ILE A 59 15.75 0.04 8.24
C ILE A 59 16.24 -1.38 7.87
N LEU A 60 15.38 -2.39 7.99
CA LEU A 60 15.71 -3.77 7.62
C LEU A 60 16.03 -3.90 6.13
N GLN A 61 15.29 -3.21 5.27
CA GLN A 61 15.57 -3.21 3.81
C GLN A 61 16.87 -2.50 3.45
N LEU A 62 17.20 -1.42 4.14
CA LEU A 62 18.45 -0.67 3.93
C LEU A 62 19.68 -1.40 4.46
N TYR A 63 19.55 -2.04 5.62
CA TYR A 63 20.66 -2.70 6.34
C TYR A 63 20.30 -4.18 6.62
N PRO A 64 20.53 -5.06 5.64
CA PRO A 64 20.14 -6.46 5.75
C PRO A 64 20.77 -7.17 6.94
N LEU A 65 19.96 -7.96 7.66
CA LEU A 65 20.42 -8.82 8.73
C LEU A 65 20.75 -10.23 8.20
N GLY A 66 21.78 -10.87 8.74
CA GLY A 66 22.09 -12.28 8.45
C GLY A 66 22.93 -12.53 7.20
N LYS A 67 23.52 -11.54 6.55
CA LYS A 67 24.35 -11.72 5.34
C LYS A 67 25.46 -12.77 5.46
N ARG A 68 25.96 -13.03 6.66
CA ARG A 68 27.04 -14.00 6.91
C ARG A 68 26.57 -15.45 6.88
N THR A 69 25.28 -15.72 7.01
CA THR A 69 24.69 -17.06 7.11
C THR A 69 24.15 -17.58 5.78
N GLY A 70 24.24 -16.80 4.70
CA GLY A 70 23.63 -17.15 3.40
C GLY A 70 22.12 -16.89 3.34
N LEU A 71 21.45 -16.76 4.48
CA LEU A 71 20.04 -16.35 4.59
C LEU A 71 20.01 -14.95 5.19
N HIS A 72 19.56 -13.96 4.42
CA HIS A 72 19.51 -12.58 4.90
C HIS A 72 18.14 -11.95 4.69
N PHE A 73 17.79 -11.08 5.61
CA PHE A 73 16.54 -10.34 5.62
C PHE A 73 16.81 -8.88 5.27
N GLY A 74 16.28 -8.43 4.15
CA GLY A 74 16.49 -7.10 3.58
C GLY A 74 17.31 -7.13 2.30
N ALA A 75 17.05 -6.17 1.41
CA ALA A 75 17.69 -6.08 0.09
C ALA A 75 19.06 -5.38 0.11
N GLY A 76 19.27 -4.47 1.05
CA GLY A 76 20.38 -3.52 1.02
C GLY A 76 20.19 -2.45 -0.05
N LEU A 77 18.98 -2.16 -0.45
CA LEU A 77 18.62 -1.20 -1.50
C LEU A 77 17.84 0.00 -0.93
N PRO A 78 17.91 1.17 -1.59
CA PRO A 78 17.26 2.39 -1.11
C PRO A 78 15.74 2.35 -1.39
N VAL A 79 15.03 1.48 -0.69
CA VAL A 79 13.57 1.32 -0.79
C VAL A 79 12.93 1.56 0.58
N ILE A 80 11.87 2.35 0.59
CA ILE A 80 11.09 2.66 1.78
C ILE A 80 9.90 1.71 1.87
N PHE A 81 9.66 1.22 3.07
CA PHE A 81 8.53 0.37 3.44
C PHE A 81 7.52 1.13 4.29
N GLY A 82 6.28 0.72 4.22
CA GLY A 82 5.21 1.23 5.08
C GLY A 82 3.97 0.37 4.98
N VAL A 83 2.92 0.70 5.73
CA VAL A 83 1.65 -0.05 5.68
C VAL A 83 1.04 0.03 4.29
N SER A 84 0.62 -1.09 3.76
CA SER A 84 0.22 -1.22 2.36
C SER A 84 -1.28 -1.00 2.15
N PHE A 85 -1.61 -0.15 1.18
CA PHE A 85 -2.99 0.00 0.68
C PHE A 85 -3.52 -1.27 -0.01
N ALA A 86 -2.64 -2.16 -0.50
CA ALA A 86 -3.04 -3.37 -1.19
C ALA A 86 -3.91 -4.30 -0.33
N TYR A 87 -3.72 -4.29 0.98
CA TYR A 87 -4.47 -5.12 1.93
C TYR A 87 -5.76 -4.45 2.42
N VAL A 88 -5.88 -3.12 2.28
CA VAL A 88 -6.96 -2.33 2.91
C VAL A 88 -8.36 -2.84 2.59
N PRO A 89 -8.74 -3.11 1.33
CA PRO A 89 -10.09 -3.60 1.04
C PRO A 89 -10.41 -4.92 1.73
N THR A 90 -9.46 -5.85 1.73
CA THR A 90 -9.61 -7.15 2.39
C THR A 90 -9.58 -7.01 3.91
N MET A 91 -8.65 -6.21 4.46
CA MET A 91 -8.60 -5.94 5.90
C MET A 91 -9.89 -5.27 6.39
N GLN A 92 -10.43 -4.30 5.64
CA GLN A 92 -11.68 -3.64 6.00
C GLN A 92 -12.86 -4.61 6.05
N SER A 93 -12.91 -5.54 5.09
CA SER A 93 -13.94 -6.60 5.08
C SER A 93 -13.79 -7.56 6.26
N LEU A 94 -12.57 -8.05 6.49
CA LEU A 94 -12.26 -8.95 7.61
C LEU A 94 -12.44 -8.27 8.97
N ALA A 95 -12.08 -7.00 9.07
CA ALA A 95 -12.20 -6.20 10.28
C ALA A 95 -13.63 -6.14 10.82
N GLY A 96 -14.60 -5.95 9.93
CA GLY A 96 -16.02 -5.89 10.31
C GLY A 96 -16.61 -7.24 10.72
N GLU A 97 -15.99 -8.35 10.32
CA GLU A 97 -16.52 -9.71 10.56
C GLU A 97 -15.76 -10.41 11.71
N TYR A 98 -14.43 -10.29 11.73
CA TYR A 98 -13.54 -11.03 12.64
C TYR A 98 -12.74 -10.16 13.60
N GLY A 99 -12.71 -8.84 13.39
CA GLY A 99 -11.94 -7.91 14.21
C GLY A 99 -10.45 -7.83 13.86
N ILE A 100 -9.72 -6.98 14.62
CA ILE A 100 -8.30 -6.70 14.39
C ILE A 100 -7.40 -7.90 14.72
N ALA A 101 -7.74 -8.68 15.74
CA ALA A 101 -6.95 -9.84 16.17
C ALA A 101 -6.83 -10.91 15.07
N ALA A 102 -7.90 -11.10 14.28
CA ALA A 102 -7.90 -12.04 13.15
C ALA A 102 -7.05 -11.54 11.99
N ILE A 103 -7.01 -10.23 11.74
CA ILE A 103 -6.12 -9.63 10.73
C ILE A 103 -4.67 -9.88 11.14
N LEU A 104 -4.30 -9.61 12.39
CA LEU A 104 -2.94 -9.81 12.90
C LEU A 104 -2.53 -11.28 12.93
N GLY A 105 -3.45 -12.19 13.29
CA GLY A 105 -3.21 -13.63 13.20
C GLY A 105 -2.99 -14.09 11.76
N ALA A 106 -3.81 -13.61 10.83
CA ALA A 106 -3.68 -13.92 9.40
C ALA A 106 -2.38 -13.37 8.80
N GLU A 107 -1.87 -12.24 9.30
CA GLU A 107 -0.61 -11.65 8.87
C GLU A 107 0.60 -12.56 9.14
N ILE A 108 0.59 -13.35 10.24
CA ILE A 108 1.64 -14.35 10.49
C ILE A 108 1.70 -15.36 9.35
N PHE A 109 0.55 -15.91 8.95
CA PHE A 109 0.49 -16.85 7.82
C PHE A 109 0.90 -16.18 6.51
N GLY A 110 0.48 -14.95 6.29
CA GLY A 110 0.90 -14.14 5.16
C GLY A 110 2.41 -13.93 5.13
N GLY A 111 3.02 -13.59 6.25
CA GLY A 111 4.47 -13.42 6.39
C GLY A 111 5.24 -14.71 6.12
N ILE A 112 4.73 -15.87 6.58
CA ILE A 112 5.29 -17.18 6.25
C ILE A 112 5.19 -17.44 4.74
N CYS A 113 4.04 -17.14 4.12
CA CYS A 113 3.88 -17.28 2.67
C CYS A 113 4.85 -16.37 1.90
N ALA A 114 5.08 -15.13 2.35
CA ALA A 114 6.08 -14.25 1.75
C ALA A 114 7.50 -14.84 1.85
N ILE A 115 7.87 -15.42 2.99
CA ILE A 115 9.16 -16.10 3.15
C ILE A 115 9.28 -17.27 2.16
N LEU A 116 8.24 -18.09 2.02
CA LEU A 116 8.23 -19.20 1.05
C LEU A 116 8.34 -18.69 -0.41
N VAL A 117 7.69 -17.57 -0.74
CA VAL A 117 7.85 -16.90 -2.04
C VAL A 117 9.28 -16.43 -2.23
N GLY A 118 9.88 -15.79 -1.23
CA GLY A 118 11.28 -15.36 -1.26
C GLY A 118 12.24 -16.51 -1.54
N LEU A 119 12.08 -17.62 -0.82
CA LEU A 119 12.87 -18.84 -1.02
C LEU A 119 12.69 -19.48 -2.41
N SER A 120 11.52 -19.30 -3.02
CA SER A 120 11.13 -19.88 -4.31
C SER A 120 11.00 -18.87 -5.44
N ILE A 121 11.57 -17.69 -5.30
CA ILE A 121 11.34 -16.52 -6.16
C ILE A 121 11.57 -16.82 -7.65
N HIS A 122 12.59 -17.60 -7.99
CA HIS A 122 12.90 -18.00 -9.37
C HIS A 122 11.78 -18.81 -10.04
N ARG A 123 11.04 -19.61 -9.24
CA ARG A 123 9.93 -20.43 -9.75
C ARG A 123 8.64 -19.65 -9.81
N ILE A 124 8.35 -18.87 -8.78
CA ILE A 124 7.07 -18.14 -8.63
C ILE A 124 6.96 -16.97 -9.61
N ARG A 125 8.05 -16.26 -9.91
CA ARG A 125 8.08 -15.15 -10.86
C ARG A 125 7.46 -15.47 -12.23
N LYS A 126 7.54 -16.75 -12.66
CA LYS A 126 6.96 -17.19 -13.95
C LYS A 126 5.43 -17.07 -14.02
N PHE A 127 4.74 -17.18 -12.89
CA PHE A 127 3.27 -17.11 -12.83
C PHE A 127 2.75 -15.68 -12.75
N PHE A 128 3.63 -14.71 -12.49
CA PHE A 128 3.27 -13.30 -12.33
C PHE A 128 4.01 -12.41 -13.34
N PRO A 129 3.72 -12.56 -14.65
CA PRO A 129 4.21 -11.60 -15.65
C PRO A 129 3.62 -10.21 -15.38
N PRO A 130 4.17 -9.14 -16.00
CA PRO A 130 3.69 -7.76 -15.83
C PRO A 130 2.18 -7.61 -16.05
N LEU A 131 1.61 -8.37 -17.00
CA LEU A 131 0.17 -8.41 -17.25
C LEU A 131 -0.63 -8.80 -15.99
N VAL A 132 -0.25 -9.89 -15.33
CA VAL A 132 -0.95 -10.38 -14.12
C VAL A 132 -0.72 -9.42 -12.95
N ALA A 133 0.53 -9.05 -12.68
CA ALA A 133 0.87 -8.13 -11.60
C ALA A 133 0.15 -6.77 -11.77
N GLY A 134 0.14 -6.22 -12.99
CA GLY A 134 -0.55 -4.99 -13.32
C GLY A 134 -2.06 -5.08 -13.16
N THR A 135 -2.68 -6.19 -13.57
CA THR A 135 -4.12 -6.44 -13.37
C THR A 135 -4.49 -6.40 -11.89
N VAL A 136 -3.66 -7.01 -11.06
CA VAL A 136 -3.86 -7.02 -9.60
C VAL A 136 -3.74 -5.61 -9.03
N VAL A 137 -2.69 -4.87 -9.35
CA VAL A 137 -2.49 -3.48 -8.88
C VAL A 137 -3.62 -2.57 -9.36
N PHE A 138 -4.10 -2.77 -10.59
CA PHE A 138 -5.27 -2.06 -11.12
C PHE A 138 -6.52 -2.34 -10.29
N THR A 139 -6.78 -3.62 -9.99
CA THR A 139 -7.93 -4.02 -9.13
C THR A 139 -7.80 -3.42 -7.73
N ILE A 140 -6.60 -3.39 -7.13
CA ILE A 140 -6.36 -2.72 -5.85
C ILE A 140 -6.81 -1.27 -5.91
N GLY A 141 -6.33 -0.52 -6.90
CA GLY A 141 -6.70 0.89 -7.07
C GLY A 141 -8.21 1.10 -7.17
N LEU A 142 -8.89 0.30 -8.00
CA LEU A 142 -10.35 0.38 -8.18
C LEU A 142 -11.11 0.02 -6.88
N SER A 143 -10.66 -0.98 -6.15
CA SER A 143 -11.32 -1.42 -4.91
C SER A 143 -11.22 -0.41 -3.77
N LEU A 144 -10.30 0.54 -3.86
CA LEU A 144 -10.13 1.64 -2.90
C LEU A 144 -11.06 2.84 -3.19
N TYR A 145 -11.62 2.98 -4.39
CA TYR A 145 -12.48 4.12 -4.73
C TYR A 145 -13.73 4.23 -3.86
N PRO A 146 -14.51 3.17 -3.60
CA PRO A 146 -15.65 3.25 -2.70
C PRO A 146 -15.25 3.70 -1.28
N ILE A 147 -14.07 3.26 -0.81
CA ILE A 147 -13.55 3.65 0.51
C ILE A 147 -13.27 5.14 0.55
N ALA A 148 -12.60 5.69 -0.47
CA ALA A 148 -12.33 7.13 -0.56
C ALA A 148 -13.64 7.95 -0.60
N ILE A 149 -14.61 7.53 -1.40
CA ILE A 149 -15.92 8.21 -1.50
C ILE A 149 -16.67 8.17 -0.17
N ASN A 150 -16.70 7.02 0.50
CA ASN A 150 -17.29 6.91 1.83
C ASN A 150 -16.61 7.84 2.85
N TYR A 151 -15.31 8.03 2.74
CA TYR A 151 -14.56 8.96 3.57
C TYR A 151 -14.85 10.42 3.21
N MET A 152 -14.95 10.76 1.91
CA MET A 152 -15.37 12.10 1.47
C MET A 152 -16.76 12.44 2.01
N ALA A 153 -17.64 11.46 2.13
CA ALA A 153 -18.96 11.62 2.73
C ALA A 153 -18.94 11.73 4.28
N GLY A 154 -17.78 11.54 4.93
CA GLY A 154 -17.63 11.68 6.38
C GLY A 154 -17.44 10.37 7.15
N GLY A 155 -17.31 9.21 6.45
CA GLY A 155 -17.13 7.88 7.04
C GLY A 155 -18.45 7.18 7.37
N VAL A 156 -18.57 5.94 6.91
CA VAL A 156 -19.78 5.12 7.13
C VAL A 156 -20.04 4.94 8.62
N GLY A 157 -21.31 5.07 9.03
CA GLY A 157 -21.71 4.92 10.43
C GLY A 157 -21.56 6.17 11.31
N THR A 158 -21.00 7.27 10.78
CA THR A 158 -20.96 8.54 11.51
C THR A 158 -22.32 9.28 11.40
N PRO A 159 -22.71 10.03 12.43
CA PRO A 159 -23.97 10.81 12.38
C PRO A 159 -24.02 11.85 11.27
N THR A 160 -22.87 12.33 10.80
CA THR A 160 -22.73 13.34 9.76
C THR A 160 -22.49 12.77 8.37
N TYR A 161 -22.60 11.43 8.19
CA TYR A 161 -22.38 10.80 6.89
C TYR A 161 -23.30 11.38 5.81
N GLY A 162 -22.70 11.76 4.68
CA GLY A 162 -23.42 12.35 3.54
C GLY A 162 -23.73 13.84 3.70
N SER A 163 -23.32 14.51 4.80
CA SER A 163 -23.57 15.93 5.01
C SER A 163 -22.82 16.78 3.97
N TRP A 164 -23.40 17.95 3.62
CA TRP A 164 -22.78 18.88 2.67
C TRP A 164 -21.45 19.43 3.19
N GLN A 165 -21.28 19.57 4.51
CA GLN A 165 -20.05 20.00 5.15
C GLN A 165 -18.88 19.06 4.82
N ASN A 166 -19.12 17.76 4.94
CA ASN A 166 -18.12 16.74 4.58
C ASN A 166 -17.71 16.87 3.12
N TRP A 167 -18.67 17.02 2.21
CA TRP A 167 -18.39 17.15 0.79
C TRP A 167 -17.62 18.42 0.46
N VAL A 168 -17.93 19.55 1.08
CA VAL A 168 -17.19 20.82 0.89
C VAL A 168 -15.74 20.64 1.31
N VAL A 169 -15.48 20.10 2.50
CA VAL A 169 -14.11 19.86 3.00
C VAL A 169 -13.37 18.88 2.10
N ALA A 170 -14.01 17.78 1.71
CA ALA A 170 -13.41 16.76 0.86
C ALA A 170 -13.05 17.28 -0.53
N LEU A 171 -13.97 17.98 -1.18
CA LEU A 171 -13.73 18.55 -2.52
C LEU A 171 -12.69 19.67 -2.47
N PHE A 172 -12.71 20.52 -1.44
CA PHE A 172 -11.66 21.53 -1.23
C PHE A 172 -10.29 20.87 -1.10
N THR A 173 -10.16 19.86 -0.25
CA THR A 173 -8.92 19.08 -0.07
C THR A 173 -8.45 18.48 -1.40
N LEU A 174 -9.35 17.84 -2.14
CA LEU A 174 -9.06 17.26 -3.45
C LEU A 174 -8.54 18.30 -4.45
N VAL A 175 -9.20 19.45 -4.54
CA VAL A 175 -8.79 20.55 -5.44
C VAL A 175 -7.39 21.04 -5.08
N VAL A 176 -7.11 21.23 -3.78
CA VAL A 176 -5.77 21.64 -3.31
C VAL A 176 -4.72 20.58 -3.69
N VAL A 177 -4.98 19.30 -3.45
CA VAL A 177 -4.05 18.22 -3.86
C VAL A 177 -3.79 18.23 -5.36
N ILE A 178 -4.83 18.31 -6.19
CA ILE A 178 -4.71 18.37 -7.64
C ILE A 178 -3.89 19.59 -8.07
N PHE A 179 -4.19 20.75 -7.49
CA PHE A 179 -3.47 21.99 -7.82
C PHE A 179 -1.98 21.86 -7.53
N PHE A 180 -1.59 21.44 -6.33
CA PHE A 180 -0.17 21.30 -6.00
C PHE A 180 0.52 20.15 -6.75
N THR A 181 -0.19 19.08 -7.09
CA THR A 181 0.38 17.97 -7.89
C THR A 181 0.72 18.41 -9.31
N HIS A 182 -0.09 19.28 -9.94
CA HIS A 182 0.05 19.60 -11.35
C HIS A 182 0.69 20.98 -11.61
N PHE A 183 0.49 21.95 -10.73
CA PHE A 183 0.94 23.33 -10.95
C PHE A 183 2.15 23.72 -10.08
N ALA A 184 2.43 23.03 -8.98
CA ALA A 184 3.59 23.28 -8.16
C ALA A 184 4.84 22.56 -8.71
N SER A 185 6.01 22.99 -8.23
CA SER A 185 7.31 22.39 -8.55
C SER A 185 8.09 22.04 -7.27
N GLY A 186 9.13 21.24 -7.40
CA GLY A 186 10.03 20.87 -6.31
C GLY A 186 9.32 20.18 -5.14
N LEU A 187 9.65 20.61 -3.92
CA LEU A 187 9.15 19.99 -2.69
C LEU A 187 7.62 20.12 -2.53
N LEU A 188 7.02 21.23 -2.93
CA LEU A 188 5.57 21.44 -2.82
C LEU A 188 4.77 20.45 -3.67
N ARG A 189 5.29 20.08 -4.84
CA ARG A 189 4.67 19.05 -5.68
C ARG A 189 4.74 17.68 -5.00
N LEU A 190 5.87 17.33 -4.42
CA LEU A 190 6.04 16.06 -3.69
C LEU A 190 5.19 16.01 -2.42
N ALA A 191 5.00 17.16 -1.77
CA ALA A 191 4.21 17.34 -0.57
C ALA A 191 2.71 17.59 -0.83
N SER A 192 2.24 17.53 -2.08
CA SER A 192 0.89 17.95 -2.48
C SER A 192 -0.22 17.34 -1.64
N ILE A 193 -0.11 16.06 -1.31
CA ILE A 193 -1.09 15.35 -0.48
C ILE A 193 -1.09 15.91 0.95
N LEU A 194 0.09 16.12 1.54
CA LEU A 194 0.22 16.69 2.88
C LEU A 194 -0.30 18.13 2.91
N VAL A 195 0.03 18.94 1.91
CA VAL A 195 -0.47 20.33 1.77
C VAL A 195 -2.00 20.32 1.68
N GLY A 196 -2.58 19.40 0.89
CA GLY A 196 -4.02 19.22 0.79
C GLY A 196 -4.66 18.84 2.13
N ILE A 197 -4.06 17.89 2.86
CA ILE A 197 -4.55 17.51 4.19
C ILE A 197 -4.48 18.69 5.15
N VAL A 198 -3.39 19.43 5.21
CA VAL A 198 -3.26 20.62 6.09
C VAL A 198 -4.30 21.67 5.73
N ALA A 199 -4.46 22.00 4.45
CA ALA A 199 -5.45 22.96 4.01
C ALA A 199 -6.90 22.52 4.32
N GLY A 200 -7.22 21.25 4.02
CA GLY A 200 -8.52 20.67 4.34
C GLY A 200 -8.79 20.59 5.84
N TYR A 201 -7.77 20.28 6.64
CA TYR A 201 -7.85 20.28 8.09
C TYR A 201 -8.13 21.68 8.66
N LEU A 202 -7.47 22.71 8.14
CA LEU A 202 -7.72 24.11 8.53
C LEU A 202 -9.15 24.54 8.19
N LEU A 203 -9.65 24.14 7.01
CA LEU A 203 -11.05 24.40 6.65
C LEU A 203 -12.01 23.65 7.58
N ALA A 204 -11.76 22.37 7.85
CA ALA A 204 -12.56 21.57 8.78
C ALA A 204 -12.55 22.14 10.20
N LEU A 205 -11.41 22.67 10.65
CA LEU A 205 -11.27 23.37 11.92
C LEU A 205 -12.12 24.64 11.95
N ALA A 206 -12.08 25.45 10.90
CA ALA A 206 -12.92 26.66 10.76
C ALA A 206 -14.42 26.34 10.75
N MET A 207 -14.81 25.16 10.27
CA MET A 207 -16.18 24.66 10.26
C MET A 207 -16.58 23.93 11.55
N GLY A 208 -15.70 23.86 12.57
CA GLY A 208 -15.99 23.22 13.86
C GLY A 208 -16.08 21.70 13.81
N MET A 209 -15.48 21.06 12.81
CA MET A 209 -15.57 19.60 12.61
C MET A 209 -14.45 18.83 13.33
N VAL A 210 -13.50 19.50 13.98
CA VAL A 210 -12.33 18.90 14.61
C VAL A 210 -12.51 18.80 16.12
N GLN A 211 -12.19 17.65 16.70
CA GLN A 211 -12.22 17.41 18.16
C GLN A 211 -10.82 17.09 18.65
N PHE A 212 -10.37 17.77 19.72
CA PHE A 212 -9.00 17.66 20.25
C PHE A 212 -8.86 16.76 21.48
N ASP A 213 -9.93 16.13 21.97
CA ASP A 213 -9.94 15.35 23.20
C ASP A 213 -8.86 14.25 23.21
N ASN A 214 -8.65 13.61 22.06
CA ASN A 214 -7.64 12.54 21.92
C ASN A 214 -6.21 13.06 22.06
N VAL A 215 -5.92 14.25 21.55
CA VAL A 215 -4.59 14.87 21.63
C VAL A 215 -4.28 15.28 23.08
N MET A 216 -5.28 15.84 23.76
CA MET A 216 -5.10 16.30 25.14
C MET A 216 -4.83 15.16 26.11
N ASN A 217 -5.49 14.02 25.90
CA ASN A 217 -5.37 12.83 26.76
C ASN A 217 -4.20 11.92 26.37
N ALA A 218 -3.58 12.08 25.19
CA ALA A 218 -2.45 11.28 24.76
C ALA A 218 -1.16 11.61 25.54
N GLY A 219 -0.38 10.58 25.85
CA GLY A 219 0.94 10.70 26.49
C GLY A 219 1.99 11.31 25.58
N TYR A 220 3.18 11.55 26.10
CA TYR A 220 4.33 12.06 25.34
C TYR A 220 5.23 10.96 24.80
N PHE A 221 5.23 9.79 25.44
CA PHE A 221 6.08 8.65 25.07
C PHE A 221 5.35 7.34 25.38
N GLU A 222 5.25 6.46 24.40
CA GLU A 222 4.72 5.12 24.57
C GLU A 222 5.42 4.15 23.61
N MET A 223 5.86 3.02 24.14
CA MET A 223 6.43 1.95 23.34
C MET A 223 5.33 1.00 22.86
N PRO A 224 5.50 0.35 21.71
CA PRO A 224 4.58 -0.68 21.25
C PRO A 224 4.37 -1.76 22.31
N ARG A 225 3.12 -2.09 22.56
CA ARG A 225 2.76 -3.17 23.50
C ARG A 225 2.67 -4.47 22.75
N ILE A 226 3.43 -5.46 23.22
CA ILE A 226 3.39 -6.81 22.65
C ILE A 226 1.98 -7.39 22.81
N LEU A 227 1.41 -7.91 21.73
CA LEU A 227 0.08 -8.55 21.68
C LEU A 227 -1.07 -7.68 22.22
N HIS A 228 -0.97 -6.34 22.07
CA HIS A 228 -2.00 -5.42 22.57
C HIS A 228 -3.39 -5.76 22.04
N PHE A 229 -3.51 -6.11 20.77
CA PHE A 229 -4.78 -6.48 20.15
C PHE A 229 -5.09 -7.99 20.19
N GLY A 230 -4.16 -8.81 20.69
CA GLY A 230 -4.26 -10.26 20.60
C GLY A 230 -4.00 -10.81 19.20
N LEU A 231 -4.12 -12.13 19.09
CA LEU A 231 -4.02 -12.86 17.81
C LEU A 231 -5.15 -13.89 17.76
N GLU A 232 -5.89 -13.89 16.64
CA GLU A 232 -6.88 -14.92 16.33
C GLU A 232 -6.59 -15.50 14.95
N PHE A 233 -6.89 -16.78 14.77
CA PHE A 233 -6.56 -17.51 13.54
C PHE A 233 -7.84 -18.03 12.89
N ASP A 234 -8.46 -17.20 12.05
CA ASP A 234 -9.56 -17.62 11.19
C ASP A 234 -9.00 -18.17 9.86
N PRO A 235 -9.39 -19.38 9.43
CA PRO A 235 -8.88 -19.98 8.20
C PRO A 235 -9.15 -19.15 6.94
N ALA A 236 -10.32 -18.52 6.82
CA ALA A 236 -10.67 -17.73 5.64
C ALA A 236 -9.84 -16.42 5.60
N ALA A 237 -9.65 -15.77 6.75
CA ALA A 237 -8.80 -14.61 6.89
C ALA A 237 -7.33 -14.96 6.58
N CYS A 238 -6.84 -16.07 7.12
CA CYS A 238 -5.48 -16.55 6.86
C CYS A 238 -5.24 -16.82 5.37
N ILE A 239 -6.17 -17.46 4.67
CA ILE A 239 -6.06 -17.72 3.22
C ILE A 239 -6.09 -16.41 2.44
N ALA A 240 -7.04 -15.52 2.69
CA ALA A 240 -7.20 -14.27 1.97
C ALA A 240 -5.95 -13.38 2.10
N ILE A 241 -5.45 -13.18 3.32
CA ILE A 241 -4.25 -12.39 3.60
C ILE A 241 -3.00 -13.06 3.01
N SER A 242 -2.86 -14.39 3.10
CA SER A 242 -1.73 -15.12 2.51
C SER A 242 -1.63 -14.93 0.99
N ILE A 243 -2.75 -14.98 0.27
CA ILE A 243 -2.78 -14.72 -1.17
C ILE A 243 -2.31 -13.30 -1.47
N LEU A 244 -2.76 -12.30 -0.69
CA LEU A 244 -2.31 -10.92 -0.85
C LEU A 244 -0.82 -10.76 -0.57
N PHE A 245 -0.23 -11.50 0.37
CA PHE A 245 1.22 -11.48 0.60
C PHE A 245 2.02 -12.03 -0.58
N VAL A 246 1.52 -13.09 -1.24
CA VAL A 246 2.12 -13.58 -2.49
C VAL A 246 2.11 -12.49 -3.55
N ILE A 247 0.96 -11.83 -3.74
CA ILE A 247 0.78 -10.74 -4.71
C ILE A 247 1.69 -9.55 -4.37
N ASN A 248 1.70 -9.14 -3.11
CA ASN A 248 2.53 -8.03 -2.63
C ASN A 248 4.03 -8.31 -2.78
N SER A 249 4.44 -9.56 -2.61
CA SER A 249 5.83 -9.98 -2.88
C SER A 249 6.20 -9.75 -4.35
N ILE A 250 5.29 -9.99 -5.29
CA ILE A 250 5.52 -9.73 -6.72
C ILE A 250 5.56 -8.23 -7.01
N GLN A 251 4.67 -7.44 -6.39
CA GLN A 251 4.71 -5.97 -6.50
C GLN A 251 6.06 -5.43 -5.99
N ALA A 252 6.54 -5.93 -4.87
CA ALA A 252 7.83 -5.53 -4.31
C ALA A 252 8.98 -5.80 -5.28
N ILE A 253 9.00 -6.93 -6.01
CA ILE A 253 9.98 -7.20 -7.07
C ILE A 253 9.96 -6.07 -8.12
N GLY A 254 8.78 -5.62 -8.51
CA GLY A 254 8.61 -4.49 -9.43
C GLY A 254 9.23 -3.20 -8.89
N ASP A 255 8.95 -2.85 -7.64
CA ASP A 255 9.44 -1.64 -6.99
C ASP A 255 10.97 -1.67 -6.81
N PHE A 256 11.54 -2.81 -6.40
CA PHE A 256 12.99 -2.97 -6.31
C PHE A 256 13.67 -2.88 -7.68
N SER A 257 13.05 -3.48 -8.71
CA SER A 257 13.54 -3.39 -10.09
C SER A 257 13.47 -1.96 -10.62
N ALA A 258 12.38 -1.24 -10.35
CA ALA A 258 12.23 0.16 -10.73
C ALA A 258 13.28 1.05 -10.04
N THR A 259 13.53 0.83 -8.74
CA THR A 259 14.54 1.57 -7.98
C THR A 259 15.94 1.36 -8.56
N THR A 260 16.34 0.11 -8.78
CA THR A 260 17.70 -0.20 -9.27
C THR A 260 17.90 0.22 -10.73
N SER A 261 16.91 -0.02 -11.59
CA SER A 261 16.98 0.41 -13.00
C SER A 261 16.93 1.92 -13.12
N GLY A 262 16.01 2.56 -12.39
CA GLY A 262 15.77 3.99 -12.48
C GLY A 262 16.86 4.83 -11.82
N ALA A 263 17.39 4.46 -10.66
CA ALA A 263 18.34 5.25 -9.90
C ALA A 263 19.79 4.75 -9.98
N MET A 264 19.99 3.45 -10.25
CA MET A 264 21.32 2.82 -10.20
C MET A 264 21.79 2.29 -11.57
N ASN A 265 20.95 2.40 -12.61
CA ASN A 265 21.20 1.93 -13.97
C ASN A 265 21.60 0.43 -14.04
N ARG A 266 21.03 -0.40 -13.19
CA ARG A 266 21.23 -1.85 -13.18
C ARG A 266 19.96 -2.61 -12.78
N GLN A 267 19.90 -3.87 -13.08
CA GLN A 267 18.85 -4.75 -12.55
C GLN A 267 19.21 -5.19 -11.12
N PRO A 268 18.19 -5.50 -10.28
CA PRO A 268 18.45 -6.08 -8.98
C PRO A 268 18.99 -7.50 -9.14
N THR A 269 19.89 -7.88 -8.27
CA THR A 269 20.39 -9.27 -8.23
C THR A 269 19.32 -10.19 -7.63
N SER A 270 19.43 -11.48 -7.92
CA SER A 270 18.55 -12.48 -7.32
C SER A 270 18.66 -12.52 -5.81
N ASP A 271 19.84 -12.30 -5.27
CA ASP A 271 20.13 -12.23 -3.85
C ASP A 271 19.46 -11.03 -3.18
N GLU A 272 19.52 -9.84 -3.81
CA GLU A 272 18.81 -8.64 -3.35
C GLU A 272 17.29 -8.87 -3.30
N LEU A 273 16.71 -9.46 -4.33
CA LEU A 273 15.28 -9.76 -4.38
C LEU A 273 14.88 -10.83 -3.35
N HIS A 274 15.71 -11.86 -3.18
CA HIS A 274 15.52 -12.88 -2.15
C HIS A 274 15.47 -12.23 -0.76
N GLY A 275 16.49 -11.46 -0.41
CA GLY A 275 16.56 -10.74 0.87
C GLY A 275 15.41 -9.75 1.06
N ALA A 276 14.98 -9.06 -0.02
CA ALA A 276 13.85 -8.13 0.01
C ALA A 276 12.57 -8.81 0.50
N ILE A 277 12.23 -9.95 -0.11
CA ILE A 277 10.98 -10.67 0.19
C ILE A 277 11.05 -11.39 1.53
N LEU A 278 12.22 -11.95 1.90
CA LEU A 278 12.42 -12.48 3.26
C LEU A 278 12.26 -11.39 4.32
N GLY A 279 12.80 -10.18 4.06
CA GLY A 279 12.64 -9.03 4.94
C GLY A 279 11.19 -8.59 5.07
N LEU A 280 10.41 -8.60 3.98
CA LEU A 280 8.98 -8.32 3.99
C LEU A 280 8.23 -9.32 4.91
N GLY A 281 8.45 -10.62 4.72
CA GLY A 281 7.80 -11.64 5.54
C GLY A 281 8.20 -11.56 7.02
N ALA A 282 9.49 -11.35 7.31
CA ALA A 282 9.98 -11.23 8.68
C ALA A 282 9.42 -9.97 9.39
N THR A 283 9.36 -8.82 8.71
CA THR A 283 8.77 -7.59 9.24
C THR A 283 7.30 -7.79 9.57
N SER A 284 6.56 -8.49 8.72
CA SER A 284 5.14 -8.76 8.95
C SER A 284 4.89 -9.74 10.10
N ILE A 285 5.66 -10.82 10.22
CA ILE A 285 5.55 -11.74 11.36
C ILE A 285 5.87 -11.02 12.68
N LEU A 286 6.95 -10.24 12.72
CA LEU A 286 7.27 -9.42 13.88
C LEU A 286 6.18 -8.37 14.13
N GLY A 287 5.69 -7.79 13.05
CA GLY A 287 4.68 -6.75 13.05
C GLY A 287 3.37 -7.19 13.67
N SER A 288 2.88 -8.37 13.34
CA SER A 288 1.64 -8.91 13.89
C SER A 288 1.68 -9.03 15.42
N VAL A 289 2.83 -9.42 15.98
CA VAL A 289 3.04 -9.50 17.43
C VAL A 289 3.08 -8.11 18.10
N LEU A 290 3.57 -7.10 17.37
CA LEU A 290 3.65 -5.71 17.85
C LEU A 290 2.40 -4.88 17.48
N GLY A 291 1.40 -5.49 16.85
CA GLY A 291 0.16 -4.84 16.44
C GLY A 291 0.31 -3.99 15.17
N PHE A 292 1.30 -4.27 14.32
CA PHE A 292 1.47 -3.60 13.03
C PHE A 292 0.49 -4.17 12.00
N LEU A 293 0.17 -3.37 11.01
CA LEU A 293 -0.54 -3.84 9.82
C LEU A 293 0.45 -4.27 8.73
N PRO A 294 0.05 -5.13 7.77
CA PRO A 294 0.92 -5.62 6.70
C PRO A 294 1.62 -4.51 5.93
N THR A 295 2.93 -4.65 5.76
CA THR A 295 3.78 -3.67 5.10
C THR A 295 4.09 -4.03 3.65
N ALA A 296 4.46 -3.02 2.86
CA ALA A 296 4.92 -3.15 1.48
C ALA A 296 5.97 -2.09 1.15
N SER A 297 6.64 -2.26 0.01
CA SER A 297 7.42 -1.20 -0.61
C SER A 297 6.51 -0.06 -1.08
N PHE A 298 6.95 1.19 -0.90
CA PHE A 298 6.21 2.37 -1.31
C PHE A 298 6.66 2.86 -2.69
N SER A 299 5.84 2.60 -3.71
CA SER A 299 6.11 3.01 -5.09
C SER A 299 6.24 4.54 -5.24
N GLN A 300 5.56 5.34 -4.41
CA GLN A 300 5.72 6.80 -4.39
C GLN A 300 7.17 7.19 -4.03
N ASN A 301 7.74 6.54 -3.03
CA ASN A 301 9.12 6.79 -2.60
C ASN A 301 10.12 6.23 -3.63
N VAL A 302 9.80 5.13 -4.32
CA VAL A 302 10.55 4.67 -5.49
C VAL A 302 10.61 5.76 -6.57
N GLY A 303 9.48 6.42 -6.84
CA GLY A 303 9.41 7.58 -7.74
C GLY A 303 10.36 8.72 -7.34
N ILE A 304 10.45 9.02 -6.03
CA ILE A 304 11.39 10.05 -5.52
C ILE A 304 12.83 9.61 -5.75
N VAL A 305 13.20 8.39 -5.35
CA VAL A 305 14.56 7.85 -5.52
C VAL A 305 14.97 7.86 -7.00
N THR A 306 14.09 7.44 -7.90
CA THR A 306 14.38 7.39 -9.35
C THR A 306 14.52 8.78 -9.96
N THR A 307 13.77 9.77 -9.46
CA THR A 307 13.82 11.15 -9.97
C THR A 307 15.01 11.91 -9.41
N THR A 308 15.24 11.82 -8.11
CA THR A 308 16.33 12.56 -7.42
C THR A 308 17.69 11.89 -7.57
N LYS A 309 17.72 10.60 -7.92
CA LYS A 309 18.93 9.75 -7.93
C LYS A 309 19.62 9.65 -6.56
N VAL A 310 18.90 9.98 -5.50
CA VAL A 310 19.42 9.86 -4.13
C VAL A 310 19.30 8.40 -3.68
N ILE A 311 20.43 7.69 -3.75
CA ILE A 311 20.54 6.26 -3.39
C ILE A 311 21.28 6.04 -2.05
N ASN A 312 21.51 7.11 -1.31
CA ASN A 312 22.25 7.04 -0.05
C ASN A 312 21.40 6.42 1.05
N ARG A 313 21.88 5.32 1.63
CA ARG A 313 21.16 4.58 2.69
C ARG A 313 20.98 5.40 3.96
N ALA A 314 21.98 6.22 4.33
CA ALA A 314 21.90 7.03 5.54
C ALA A 314 20.82 8.11 5.44
N THR A 315 20.60 8.69 4.25
CA THR A 315 19.50 9.65 4.02
C THR A 315 18.13 9.00 4.20
N LEU A 316 17.92 7.79 3.65
CA LEU A 316 16.65 7.07 3.82
C LEU A 316 16.49 6.54 5.23
N ALA A 317 17.58 6.14 5.89
CA ALA A 317 17.56 5.76 7.31
C ALA A 317 17.18 6.95 8.21
N LEU A 318 17.63 8.16 7.89
CA LEU A 318 17.21 9.37 8.58
C LEU A 318 15.68 9.58 8.44
N ALA A 319 15.12 9.35 7.26
CA ALA A 319 13.66 9.38 7.07
C ALA A 319 12.96 8.34 7.96
N ALA A 320 13.47 7.11 8.01
CA ALA A 320 12.94 6.06 8.87
C ALA A 320 13.03 6.41 10.36
N ILE A 321 14.13 7.02 10.80
CA ILE A 321 14.30 7.48 12.19
C ILE A 321 13.28 8.59 12.54
N ILE A 322 13.04 9.54 11.63
CA ILE A 322 12.05 10.60 11.84
C ILE A 322 10.65 9.99 12.01
N ILE A 323 10.28 9.02 11.16
CA ILE A 323 8.99 8.31 11.27
C ILE A 323 8.93 7.46 12.56
N LEU A 324 10.03 6.83 12.98
CA LEU A 324 10.10 6.09 14.23
C LEU A 324 9.82 7.00 15.43
N ILE A 325 10.46 8.17 15.47
CA ILE A 325 10.24 9.16 16.52
C ILE A 325 8.76 9.60 16.53
N ALA A 326 8.19 9.87 15.37
CA ALA A 326 6.77 10.20 15.23
C ALA A 326 5.85 9.08 15.75
N GLY A 327 6.20 7.80 15.50
CA GLY A 327 5.47 6.64 15.98
C GLY A 327 5.57 6.42 17.51
N ILE A 328 6.68 6.82 18.14
CA ILE A 328 6.87 6.67 19.58
C ILE A 328 6.16 7.78 20.39
N VAL A 329 5.75 8.86 19.75
CA VAL A 329 5.07 9.99 20.38
C VAL A 329 3.54 9.89 20.20
N PRO A 330 2.78 9.42 21.23
CA PRO A 330 1.33 9.26 21.15
C PRO A 330 0.58 10.55 20.80
N LYS A 331 1.06 11.71 21.23
CA LYS A 331 0.48 13.01 20.88
C LYS A 331 0.47 13.25 19.35
N PHE A 332 1.51 12.83 18.66
CA PHE A 332 1.56 12.94 17.20
C PHE A 332 0.51 12.04 16.54
N SER A 333 0.42 10.79 16.95
CA SER A 333 -0.61 9.87 16.46
C SER A 333 -2.02 10.32 16.87
N GLY A 334 -2.18 10.85 18.07
CA GLY A 334 -3.41 11.47 18.54
C GLY A 334 -3.83 12.65 17.66
N LEU A 335 -2.90 13.52 17.25
CA LEU A 335 -3.18 14.59 16.30
C LEU A 335 -3.67 14.03 14.96
N LEU A 336 -3.09 12.96 14.47
CA LEU A 336 -3.53 12.33 13.22
C LEU A 336 -4.94 11.74 13.31
N THR A 337 -5.38 11.29 14.49
CA THR A 337 -6.77 10.84 14.70
C THR A 337 -7.80 11.97 14.69
N THR A 338 -7.38 13.22 14.84
CA THR A 338 -8.30 14.39 14.76
C THR A 338 -8.63 14.77 13.32
N ILE A 339 -7.91 14.24 12.34
CA ILE A 339 -8.15 14.56 10.92
C ILE A 339 -9.52 13.98 10.53
N PRO A 340 -10.48 14.81 10.10
CA PRO A 340 -11.79 14.33 9.68
C PRO A 340 -11.70 13.39 8.48
N TYR A 341 -12.55 12.38 8.45
CA TYR A 341 -12.60 11.43 7.32
C TYR A 341 -12.76 12.13 5.98
N ALA A 342 -13.52 13.23 5.91
CA ALA A 342 -13.71 13.99 4.69
C ALA A 342 -12.39 14.54 4.12
N VAL A 343 -11.47 15.01 4.98
CA VAL A 343 -10.13 15.45 4.57
C VAL A 343 -9.32 14.28 4.03
N LEU A 344 -9.34 13.15 4.73
CA LEU A 344 -8.62 11.94 4.29
C LEU A 344 -9.17 11.41 2.96
N GLY A 345 -10.50 11.40 2.77
CA GLY A 345 -11.14 10.99 1.52
C GLY A 345 -10.70 11.85 0.34
N GLY A 346 -10.77 13.18 0.49
CA GLY A 346 -10.34 14.13 -0.55
C GLY A 346 -8.86 14.00 -0.91
N ALA A 347 -8.00 13.74 0.08
CA ALA A 347 -6.56 13.59 -0.11
C ALA A 347 -6.16 12.25 -0.73
N THR A 348 -6.91 11.17 -0.46
CA THR A 348 -6.54 9.80 -0.88
C THR A 348 -7.08 9.41 -2.25
N ILE A 349 -8.15 10.02 -2.74
CA ILE A 349 -8.71 9.68 -4.07
C ILE A 349 -7.68 9.82 -5.20
N PRO A 350 -6.83 10.87 -5.27
CA PRO A 350 -5.77 10.95 -6.27
C PRO A 350 -4.70 9.87 -6.10
N VAL A 351 -4.42 9.44 -4.86
CA VAL A 351 -3.48 8.34 -4.58
C VAL A 351 -4.02 7.04 -5.17
N PHE A 352 -5.29 6.72 -4.90
CA PHE A 352 -5.92 5.50 -5.38
C PHE A 352 -6.05 5.49 -6.91
N ALA A 353 -6.37 6.64 -7.50
CA ALA A 353 -6.33 6.81 -8.95
C ALA A 353 -4.92 6.54 -9.53
N SER A 354 -3.87 7.04 -8.87
CA SER A 354 -2.49 6.80 -9.28
C SER A 354 -2.11 5.31 -9.18
N ILE A 355 -2.58 4.60 -8.14
CA ILE A 355 -2.37 3.15 -8.00
C ILE A 355 -3.05 2.42 -9.17
N ALA A 356 -4.32 2.73 -9.47
CA ALA A 356 -5.04 2.13 -10.58
C ALA A 356 -4.33 2.38 -11.93
N MET A 357 -3.91 3.63 -12.20
CA MET A 357 -3.22 3.97 -13.45
C MET A 357 -1.84 3.31 -13.56
N THR A 358 -1.14 3.13 -12.45
CA THR A 358 0.12 2.37 -12.42
C THR A 358 -0.14 0.90 -12.75
N GLY A 359 -1.21 0.32 -12.21
CA GLY A 359 -1.61 -1.04 -12.49
C GLY A 359 -1.92 -1.26 -13.98
N ILE A 360 -2.75 -0.42 -14.59
CA ILE A 360 -3.10 -0.57 -16.01
C ILE A 360 -1.89 -0.34 -16.92
N LYS A 361 -1.02 0.62 -16.59
CA LYS A 361 0.22 0.85 -17.32
C LYS A 361 1.14 -0.38 -17.27
N LEU A 362 1.27 -1.02 -16.10
CA LEU A 362 2.06 -2.24 -15.96
C LEU A 362 1.40 -3.42 -16.70
N ALA A 363 0.08 -3.59 -16.58
CA ALA A 363 -0.64 -4.67 -17.24
C ALA A 363 -0.50 -4.63 -18.77
N LEU A 364 -0.44 -3.44 -19.35
CA LEU A 364 -0.34 -3.24 -20.78
C LEU A 364 1.09 -2.94 -21.28
N SER A 365 2.09 -3.11 -20.43
CA SER A 365 3.50 -2.86 -20.79
C SER A 365 4.00 -3.72 -21.95
N ASP A 366 3.49 -4.95 -22.07
CA ASP A 366 3.80 -5.89 -23.16
C ASP A 366 2.84 -5.74 -24.36
N GLY A 367 2.09 -4.64 -24.41
CA GLY A 367 1.14 -4.30 -25.48
C GLY A 367 -0.32 -4.57 -25.14
N ALA A 368 -1.20 -3.72 -25.69
CA ALA A 368 -2.65 -3.80 -25.55
C ALA A 368 -3.27 -4.79 -26.55
N THR A 369 -2.81 -6.04 -26.54
CA THR A 369 -3.36 -7.08 -27.41
C THR A 369 -4.78 -7.47 -26.98
N PRO A 370 -5.64 -7.98 -27.90
CA PRO A 370 -6.99 -8.46 -27.55
C PRO A 370 -6.96 -9.49 -26.42
N ARG A 371 -5.92 -10.35 -26.38
CA ARG A 371 -5.71 -11.32 -25.30
C ARG A 371 -5.45 -10.64 -23.96
N ASN A 372 -4.51 -9.70 -23.93
CA ASN A 372 -4.13 -9.00 -22.69
C ASN A 372 -5.30 -8.18 -22.16
N MET A 373 -6.02 -7.49 -23.04
CA MET A 373 -7.22 -6.73 -22.69
C MET A 373 -8.34 -7.63 -22.14
N ALA A 374 -8.55 -8.82 -22.72
CA ALA A 374 -9.52 -9.78 -22.23
C ALA A 374 -9.16 -10.29 -20.81
N ILE A 375 -7.88 -10.59 -20.55
CA ILE A 375 -7.41 -11.03 -19.23
C ILE A 375 -7.66 -9.95 -18.20
N VAL A 376 -7.23 -8.71 -18.46
CA VAL A 376 -7.45 -7.57 -17.54
C VAL A 376 -8.94 -7.34 -17.33
N GLY A 377 -9.72 -7.25 -18.41
CA GLY A 377 -11.15 -6.94 -18.35
C GLY A 377 -11.95 -7.99 -17.57
N LEU A 378 -11.75 -9.28 -17.87
CA LEU A 378 -12.48 -10.37 -17.20
C LEU A 378 -12.07 -10.51 -15.73
N ALA A 379 -10.77 -10.42 -15.43
CA ALA A 379 -10.29 -10.52 -14.05
C ALA A 379 -10.85 -9.38 -13.17
N VAL A 380 -10.79 -8.15 -13.68
CA VAL A 380 -11.33 -6.98 -12.98
C VAL A 380 -12.85 -7.05 -12.88
N ALA A 381 -13.55 -7.40 -13.96
CA ALA A 381 -15.01 -7.51 -13.95
C ALA A 381 -15.51 -8.52 -12.92
N MET A 382 -14.88 -9.68 -12.83
CA MET A 382 -15.25 -10.70 -11.84
C MET A 382 -14.89 -10.28 -10.41
N GLY A 383 -13.66 -9.74 -10.19
CA GLY A 383 -13.24 -9.31 -8.87
C GLY A 383 -14.10 -8.17 -8.33
N MET A 384 -14.27 -7.11 -9.10
CA MET A 384 -15.06 -5.94 -8.70
C MET A 384 -16.55 -6.23 -8.73
N GLY A 385 -17.04 -7.01 -9.72
CA GLY A 385 -18.44 -7.35 -9.89
C GLY A 385 -18.99 -8.16 -8.69
N LEU A 386 -18.27 -9.22 -8.28
CA LEU A 386 -18.67 -10.00 -7.11
C LEU A 386 -18.57 -9.18 -5.80
N SER A 387 -17.58 -8.31 -5.69
CA SER A 387 -17.47 -7.42 -4.52
C SER A 387 -18.59 -6.39 -4.45
N ALA A 388 -19.13 -5.97 -5.59
CA ALA A 388 -20.29 -5.07 -5.67
C ALA A 388 -21.64 -5.79 -5.45
N ALA A 389 -21.68 -7.12 -5.67
CA ALA A 389 -22.88 -7.95 -5.53
C ALA A 389 -22.61 -9.21 -4.68
N PRO A 390 -22.16 -9.06 -3.42
CA PRO A 390 -21.78 -10.20 -2.58
C PRO A 390 -22.95 -11.17 -2.32
N GLU A 391 -24.18 -10.69 -2.38
CA GLU A 391 -25.39 -11.48 -2.24
C GLU A 391 -25.55 -12.54 -3.34
N SER A 392 -24.88 -12.39 -4.49
CA SER A 392 -24.86 -13.40 -5.55
C SER A 392 -24.28 -14.74 -5.10
N LEU A 393 -23.52 -14.75 -4.00
CA LEU A 393 -22.91 -15.92 -3.38
C LEU A 393 -23.67 -16.42 -2.14
N TYR A 394 -24.89 -15.95 -1.91
CA TYR A 394 -25.67 -16.25 -0.68
C TYR A 394 -25.88 -17.74 -0.40
N LEU A 395 -26.01 -18.58 -1.43
CA LEU A 395 -26.18 -20.03 -1.28
C LEU A 395 -24.87 -20.80 -1.13
N PHE A 396 -23.72 -20.12 -1.23
CA PHE A 396 -22.41 -20.74 -1.04
C PHE A 396 -22.00 -20.74 0.44
N PRO A 397 -21.08 -21.64 0.85
CA PRO A 397 -20.52 -21.61 2.20
C PRO A 397 -19.88 -20.24 2.53
N ALA A 398 -19.94 -19.82 3.79
CA ALA A 398 -19.48 -18.51 4.25
C ALA A 398 -18.02 -18.20 3.82
N TRP A 399 -17.12 -19.19 3.85
CA TRP A 399 -15.74 -19.02 3.42
C TRP A 399 -15.61 -18.61 1.93
N VAL A 400 -16.54 -19.06 1.07
CA VAL A 400 -16.58 -18.66 -0.35
C VAL A 400 -16.91 -17.18 -0.48
N THR A 401 -17.93 -16.74 0.26
CA THR A 401 -18.35 -15.33 0.26
C THR A 401 -17.23 -14.44 0.82
N THR A 402 -16.55 -14.86 1.87
CA THR A 402 -15.45 -14.10 2.47
C THR A 402 -14.26 -13.98 1.50
N ILE A 403 -13.82 -15.08 0.89
CA ILE A 403 -12.64 -15.09 0.02
C ILE A 403 -12.92 -14.45 -1.35
N PHE A 404 -14.07 -14.76 -1.96
CA PHE A 404 -14.37 -14.36 -3.35
C PHE A 404 -15.33 -13.18 -3.46
N GLY A 405 -16.26 -13.02 -2.52
CA GLY A 405 -17.23 -11.92 -2.53
C GLY A 405 -16.71 -10.65 -1.87
N LYS A 406 -15.84 -10.78 -0.85
CA LYS A 406 -15.37 -9.63 -0.07
C LYS A 406 -13.91 -9.24 -0.34
N ALA A 407 -13.15 -10.03 -1.11
CA ALA A 407 -11.76 -9.78 -1.44
C ALA A 407 -11.56 -9.68 -2.96
N PRO A 408 -11.92 -8.55 -3.59
CA PRO A 408 -11.92 -8.40 -5.06
C PRO A 408 -10.53 -8.65 -5.66
N VAL A 409 -9.49 -8.30 -4.96
CA VAL A 409 -8.10 -8.45 -5.41
C VAL A 409 -7.70 -9.93 -5.48
N VAL A 410 -8.14 -10.73 -4.52
CA VAL A 410 -7.87 -12.18 -4.47
C VAL A 410 -8.50 -12.87 -5.70
N LEU A 411 -9.77 -12.62 -5.95
CA LEU A 411 -10.48 -13.23 -7.08
C LEU A 411 -9.89 -12.76 -8.42
N ALA A 412 -9.67 -11.45 -8.57
CA ALA A 412 -9.08 -10.91 -9.80
C ALA A 412 -7.70 -11.51 -10.09
N SER A 413 -6.86 -11.70 -9.07
CA SER A 413 -5.54 -12.31 -9.23
C SER A 413 -5.63 -13.77 -9.68
N MET A 414 -6.52 -14.56 -9.07
CA MET A 414 -6.73 -15.97 -9.45
C MET A 414 -7.20 -16.09 -10.90
N ILE A 415 -8.13 -15.24 -11.32
CA ILE A 415 -8.65 -15.23 -12.70
C ILE A 415 -7.56 -14.78 -13.67
N ALA A 416 -6.82 -13.71 -13.34
CA ALA A 416 -5.74 -13.22 -14.21
C ALA A 416 -4.65 -14.28 -14.42
N ILE A 417 -4.24 -14.99 -13.36
CA ILE A 417 -3.27 -16.10 -13.44
C ILE A 417 -3.84 -17.22 -14.31
N SER A 418 -5.08 -17.67 -14.02
CA SER A 418 -5.72 -18.77 -14.73
C SER A 418 -5.86 -18.47 -16.23
N LEU A 419 -6.38 -17.29 -16.57
CA LEU A 419 -6.54 -16.88 -17.97
C LEU A 419 -5.18 -16.69 -18.66
N ASN A 420 -4.16 -16.19 -17.95
CA ASN A 420 -2.83 -16.06 -18.53
C ASN A 420 -2.19 -17.41 -18.87
N LEU A 421 -2.51 -18.45 -18.12
CA LEU A 421 -2.04 -19.82 -18.37
C LEU A 421 -2.84 -20.52 -19.48
N ILE A 422 -4.16 -20.30 -19.52
CA ILE A 422 -5.07 -21.00 -20.43
C ILE A 422 -5.09 -20.36 -21.82
N LEU A 423 -5.14 -19.03 -21.91
CA LEU A 423 -5.27 -18.34 -23.18
C LEU A 423 -3.97 -18.39 -24.00
N PRO A 424 -4.01 -18.79 -25.28
CA PRO A 424 -2.82 -18.94 -26.11
C PRO A 424 -2.14 -17.60 -26.35
N LYS A 425 -0.82 -17.58 -26.24
CA LYS A 425 0.00 -16.46 -26.70
C LYS A 425 0.09 -16.53 -28.22
N ARG A 426 -0.76 -15.77 -28.92
CA ARG A 426 -0.56 -15.60 -30.37
C ARG A 426 0.69 -14.74 -30.54
N HIS A 427 1.75 -15.33 -31.10
CA HIS A 427 2.86 -14.56 -31.65
C HIS A 427 2.26 -13.72 -32.78
N GLY A 428 2.36 -12.40 -32.69
CA GLY A 428 1.90 -11.52 -33.77
C GLY A 428 2.56 -11.97 -35.09
N SER A 429 1.74 -12.27 -36.08
CA SER A 429 2.23 -12.36 -37.44
C SER A 429 2.96 -11.06 -37.79
N PRO A 430 4.13 -11.09 -38.43
CA PRO A 430 4.77 -9.87 -38.89
C PRO A 430 3.75 -9.13 -39.73
N SER A 431 3.54 -7.85 -39.45
CA SER A 431 2.64 -6.98 -40.20
C SER A 431 2.96 -7.09 -41.68
N GLU A 432 1.97 -7.45 -42.48
CA GLU A 432 1.92 -7.25 -43.92
C GLU A 432 1.99 -5.73 -44.24
N SER A 433 3.15 -5.14 -44.07
CA SER A 433 3.44 -3.76 -44.47
C SER A 433 4.73 -3.66 -45.27
N SER A 434 4.95 -4.64 -46.18
CA SER A 434 6.09 -4.60 -47.10
C SER A 434 5.77 -5.13 -48.49
N SER A 435 4.51 -5.10 -48.95
CA SER A 435 4.19 -5.52 -50.33
C SER A 435 3.52 -4.43 -51.19
N ALA A 436 3.61 -3.15 -50.79
CA ALA A 436 3.08 -2.04 -51.58
C ALA A 436 4.14 -1.05 -52.10
N ALA A 437 5.41 -1.46 -52.17
CA ALA A 437 6.49 -0.61 -52.69
C ALA A 437 7.37 -1.36 -53.72
N ALA A 438 6.76 -2.19 -54.58
CA ALA A 438 7.45 -2.82 -55.69
C ALA A 438 6.51 -3.01 -56.90
N SER A 439 5.83 -1.92 -57.32
CA SER A 439 5.24 -1.80 -58.64
C SER A 439 4.91 -0.32 -58.85
N ASP A 440 5.92 0.43 -59.28
CA ASP A 440 5.88 1.48 -60.28
C ASP A 440 7.31 1.91 -60.62
#